data_8ab50e5f64b2538468dda66841d4db61
#
_entry.id   8ab50e5f64b2538468dda66841d4db61
#
_cell.length_a   1.000
_cell.length_b   1.000
_cell.length_c   1.000
_cell.angle_alpha   90.00
_cell.angle_beta   90.00
_cell.angle_gamma   90.00
#
_symmetry.space_group_name_H-M   'P 1'
#
loop_
_entity.id
_entity.type
_entity.pdbx_description
1 polymer ?
#
loop_
_entity_poly.entity_id
_entity_poly.type
_entity_poly.pdbx_seq_one_letter_code
_entity_poly.pdbx_strand_id
1 'polypeptide(L)'
;MKRFLVLGLAAFAASAFAQMTPVGTWRSIDDKTGEAKAEIRIFDNGGKLSGRIEKTLRKDAKPTCEECRDERKGQPIVGLEIIRDAQKMEGQDSWENGKILDPENGKEYTLRLAPIEGGRKLQVRGYIGPFYRTQTWVRVQ
;
A
#
# COMPACT_ATOMS: atom_id res chain seq x y z
N MET A 1 -41.66 -29.65 -33.65
CA MET A 1 -40.99 -28.36 -33.58
C MET A 1 -39.97 -28.41 -32.44
N LYS A 2 -38.72 -28.42 -32.80
CA LYS A 2 -37.65 -28.43 -31.82
C LYS A 2 -37.30 -27.00 -31.47
N ARG A 3 -37.59 -26.56 -30.25
CA ARG A 3 -37.13 -25.30 -29.74
C ARG A 3 -35.70 -25.48 -29.23
N PHE A 4 -34.74 -24.91 -29.91
CA PHE A 4 -33.38 -24.84 -29.39
C PHE A 4 -33.32 -23.68 -28.37
N LEU A 5 -33.22 -24.04 -27.10
CA LEU A 5 -32.84 -23.10 -26.09
C LEU A 5 -31.35 -22.87 -26.25
N VAL A 6 -30.98 -21.78 -26.87
CA VAL A 6 -29.60 -21.30 -26.79
C VAL A 6 -29.46 -20.71 -25.39
N LEU A 7 -28.96 -21.52 -24.46
CA LEU A 7 -28.40 -20.96 -23.22
C LEU A 7 -27.17 -20.16 -23.62
N GLY A 8 -27.37 -18.88 -23.78
CA GLY A 8 -26.24 -17.98 -23.82
C GLY A 8 -25.50 -18.11 -22.51
N LEU A 9 -24.34 -18.76 -22.52
CA LEU A 9 -23.37 -18.60 -21.46
C LEU A 9 -22.98 -17.14 -21.49
N ALA A 10 -23.60 -16.33 -20.63
CA ALA A 10 -23.02 -15.08 -20.24
C ALA A 10 -21.75 -15.43 -19.46
N ALA A 11 -20.64 -15.55 -20.16
CA ALA A 11 -19.36 -15.52 -19.51
C ALA A 11 -19.27 -14.13 -18.86
N PHE A 12 -19.63 -14.06 -17.57
CA PHE A 12 -19.13 -12.98 -16.74
C PHE A 12 -17.62 -13.18 -16.72
N ALA A 13 -16.94 -12.61 -17.70
CA ALA A 13 -15.58 -12.24 -17.49
C ALA A 13 -15.65 -11.41 -16.23
N ALA A 14 -15.23 -11.98 -15.10
CA ALA A 14 -14.88 -11.19 -13.95
C ALA A 14 -13.84 -10.22 -14.52
N SER A 15 -14.32 -9.06 -14.98
CA SER A 15 -13.46 -7.98 -15.30
C SER A 15 -12.71 -7.77 -14.00
N ALA A 16 -11.44 -8.12 -14.02
CA ALA A 16 -10.55 -7.68 -12.99
C ALA A 16 -10.53 -6.16 -13.09
N PHE A 17 -11.62 -5.51 -12.60
CA PHE A 17 -11.54 -4.15 -12.16
C PHE A 17 -10.56 -4.21 -11.01
N ALA A 18 -9.29 -4.02 -11.38
CA ALA A 18 -8.28 -3.77 -10.39
C ALA A 18 -8.86 -2.68 -9.51
N GLN A 19 -9.04 -3.00 -8.26
CA GLN A 19 -9.70 -2.14 -7.31
C GLN A 19 -8.93 -0.83 -7.23
N MET A 20 -9.59 0.27 -7.54
CA MET A 20 -9.03 1.61 -7.39
C MET A 20 -9.03 2.03 -5.92
N THR A 21 -8.47 1.16 -5.08
CA THR A 21 -8.30 1.35 -3.64
C THR A 21 -6.90 0.93 -3.22
N PRO A 22 -6.30 1.60 -2.23
CA PRO A 22 -5.04 1.15 -1.65
C PRO A 22 -5.16 -0.13 -0.81
N VAL A 23 -6.38 -0.57 -0.48
CA VAL A 23 -6.56 -1.80 0.31
C VAL A 23 -6.03 -3.01 -0.43
N GLY A 24 -5.19 -3.79 0.22
CA GLY A 24 -4.56 -4.98 -0.34
C GLY A 24 -3.12 -5.14 0.09
N THR A 25 -2.43 -6.08 -0.56
CA THR A 25 -1.02 -6.34 -0.30
C THR A 25 -0.17 -5.79 -1.45
N TRP A 26 0.86 -5.06 -1.07
CA TRP A 26 1.74 -4.34 -1.98
C TRP A 26 3.20 -4.70 -1.74
N ARG A 27 3.95 -4.73 -2.83
CA ARG A 27 5.41 -4.81 -2.75
C ARG A 27 5.97 -3.41 -2.86
N SER A 28 6.65 -2.98 -1.81
CA SER A 28 7.34 -1.69 -1.81
C SER A 28 8.62 -1.76 -2.61
N ILE A 29 8.83 -0.76 -3.45
CA ILE A 29 9.98 -0.67 -4.35
C ILE A 29 10.76 0.58 -3.99
N ASP A 30 12.06 0.42 -3.79
CA ASP A 30 12.97 1.54 -3.57
C ASP A 30 13.04 2.40 -4.84
N ASP A 31 12.79 3.69 -4.72
CA ASP A 31 12.73 4.62 -5.85
C ASP A 31 14.11 4.94 -6.45
N LYS A 32 15.18 4.64 -5.74
CA LYS A 32 16.56 4.85 -6.22
C LYS A 32 17.16 3.63 -6.89
N THR A 33 16.90 2.45 -6.32
CA THR A 33 17.53 1.20 -6.76
C THR A 33 16.60 0.30 -7.57
N GLY A 34 15.27 0.49 -7.47
CA GLY A 34 14.27 -0.41 -8.04
C GLY A 34 14.14 -1.73 -7.30
N GLU A 35 14.83 -1.89 -6.17
CA GLU A 35 14.80 -3.11 -5.37
C GLU A 35 13.50 -3.24 -4.57
N ALA A 36 12.93 -4.44 -4.56
CA ALA A 36 11.80 -4.76 -3.70
C ALA A 36 12.26 -4.86 -2.24
N LYS A 37 11.62 -4.11 -1.35
CA LYS A 37 12.03 -3.99 0.06
C LYS A 37 11.19 -4.84 1.00
N ALA A 38 9.88 -4.81 0.83
CA ALA A 38 8.93 -5.46 1.74
C ALA A 38 7.59 -5.71 1.06
N GLU A 39 6.80 -6.59 1.64
CA GLU A 39 5.37 -6.68 1.36
C GLU A 39 4.61 -6.01 2.49
N ILE A 40 3.67 -5.15 2.11
CA ILE A 40 2.91 -4.31 3.02
C ILE A 40 1.43 -4.55 2.79
N ARG A 41 0.72 -4.84 3.86
CA ARG A 41 -0.73 -4.96 3.83
C ARG A 41 -1.36 -3.66 4.27
N ILE A 42 -2.19 -3.09 3.39
CA ILE A 42 -3.02 -1.93 3.67
C ILE A 42 -4.45 -2.41 3.88
N PHE A 43 -5.08 -1.95 4.96
CA PHE A 43 -6.41 -2.36 5.35
C PHE A 43 -7.21 -1.18 5.90
N ASP A 44 -8.53 -1.30 5.84
CA ASP A 44 -9.45 -0.34 6.45
C ASP A 44 -9.49 -0.53 7.96
N ASN A 45 -9.30 0.56 8.68
CA ASN A 45 -9.34 0.59 10.14
C ASN A 45 -10.32 1.69 10.60
N GLY A 46 -11.61 1.36 10.57
CA GLY A 46 -12.66 2.28 11.00
C GLY A 46 -12.84 3.49 10.09
N GLY A 47 -12.72 3.31 8.77
CA GLY A 47 -12.88 4.36 7.76
C GLY A 47 -11.60 5.08 7.37
N LYS A 48 -10.50 4.81 8.06
CA LYS A 48 -9.15 5.27 7.72
C LYS A 48 -8.28 4.07 7.38
N LEU A 49 -7.27 4.28 6.54
CA LEU A 49 -6.38 3.20 6.16
C LEU A 49 -5.18 3.12 7.09
N SER A 50 -4.84 1.89 7.45
CA SER A 50 -3.61 1.52 8.14
C SER A 50 -2.81 0.55 7.26
N GLY A 51 -1.52 0.42 7.53
CA GLY A 51 -0.66 -0.51 6.82
C GLY A 51 0.41 -1.11 7.71
N ARG A 52 0.68 -2.40 7.49
CA ARG A 52 1.67 -3.17 8.24
C ARG A 52 2.62 -3.88 7.31
N ILE A 53 3.87 -4.00 7.73
CA ILE A 53 4.84 -4.86 7.05
C ILE A 53 4.49 -6.31 7.34
N GLU A 54 4.19 -7.08 6.29
CA GLU A 54 3.93 -8.53 6.43
C GLU A 54 5.19 -9.34 6.21
N LYS A 55 6.11 -8.86 5.37
CA LYS A 55 7.29 -9.60 4.97
C LYS A 55 8.41 -8.66 4.57
N THR A 56 9.62 -8.95 4.98
CA THR A 56 10.82 -8.29 4.49
C THR A 56 11.41 -9.09 3.33
N LEU A 57 11.90 -8.41 2.30
CA LEU A 57 12.42 -9.01 1.08
C LEU A 57 13.92 -8.82 0.91
N ARG A 58 14.52 -7.92 1.69
CA ARG A 58 15.96 -7.71 1.71
C ARG A 58 16.65 -8.68 2.64
N LYS A 59 17.80 -9.19 2.22
CA LYS A 59 18.62 -10.10 3.04
C LYS A 59 19.22 -9.42 4.27
N ASP A 60 19.49 -8.12 4.18
CA ASP A 60 20.06 -7.28 5.24
C ASP A 60 19.02 -6.57 6.09
N ALA A 61 17.74 -6.93 5.94
CA ALA A 61 16.66 -6.34 6.73
C ALA A 61 16.89 -6.62 8.22
N LYS A 62 16.85 -5.58 9.03
CA LYS A 62 16.94 -5.69 10.49
C LYS A 62 15.68 -6.33 11.04
N PRO A 63 15.76 -7.15 12.09
CA PRO A 63 14.59 -7.82 12.66
C PRO A 63 13.68 -6.89 13.47
N THR A 64 14.21 -5.80 14.01
CA THR A 64 13.48 -4.87 14.88
C THR A 64 13.68 -3.42 14.43
N CYS A 65 12.75 -2.55 14.82
CA CYS A 65 12.84 -1.13 14.50
C CYS A 65 13.74 -0.39 15.51
N GLU A 66 15.01 -0.41 15.25
CA GLU A 66 16.03 0.26 16.08
C GLU A 66 15.94 1.79 15.98
N GLU A 67 15.53 2.31 14.81
CA GLU A 67 15.49 3.74 14.52
C GLU A 67 14.14 4.40 14.86
N CYS A 68 13.13 3.60 15.20
CA CYS A 68 11.82 4.13 15.62
C CYS A 68 11.96 4.98 16.88
N ARG A 69 11.18 6.07 16.95
CA ARG A 69 11.28 7.09 18.03
C ARG A 69 10.09 7.07 18.98
N ASP A 70 8.99 6.42 18.60
CA ASP A 70 7.77 6.29 19.39
C ASP A 70 7.67 4.90 20.03
N GLU A 71 6.45 4.47 20.35
CA GLU A 71 6.15 3.16 20.94
C GLU A 71 6.59 1.98 20.09
N ARG A 72 6.90 2.21 18.82
CA ARG A 72 7.35 1.18 17.88
C ARG A 72 8.83 0.86 18.00
N LYS A 73 9.58 1.64 18.77
CA LYS A 73 11.02 1.39 18.98
C LYS A 73 11.26 0.01 19.55
N GLY A 74 12.11 -0.76 18.86
CA GLY A 74 12.46 -2.12 19.26
C GLY A 74 11.42 -3.17 18.90
N GLN A 75 10.28 -2.78 18.31
CA GLN A 75 9.28 -3.74 17.86
C GLN A 75 9.78 -4.51 16.63
N PRO A 76 9.28 -5.75 16.42
CA PRO A 76 9.61 -6.50 15.21
C PRO A 76 9.23 -5.73 13.94
N ILE A 77 10.06 -5.79 12.93
CA ILE A 77 9.77 -5.17 11.63
C ILE A 77 8.59 -5.90 10.97
N VAL A 78 8.55 -7.22 11.02
CA VAL A 78 7.37 -7.98 10.58
C VAL A 78 6.22 -7.73 11.55
N GLY A 79 5.11 -7.22 11.05
CA GLY A 79 3.95 -6.79 11.83
C GLY A 79 3.95 -5.31 12.20
N LEU A 80 5.03 -4.58 11.91
CA LEU A 80 5.14 -3.16 12.25
C LEU A 80 4.12 -2.33 11.47
N GLU A 81 3.34 -1.53 12.20
CA GLU A 81 2.44 -0.54 11.59
C GLU A 81 3.25 0.65 11.08
N ILE A 82 3.25 0.83 9.77
CA ILE A 82 3.98 1.92 9.12
C ILE A 82 3.08 2.95 8.46
N ILE A 83 1.82 2.62 8.20
CA ILE A 83 0.83 3.56 7.66
C ILE A 83 -0.29 3.74 8.67
N ARG A 84 -0.63 5.00 8.93
CA ARG A 84 -1.69 5.40 9.86
C ARG A 84 -2.57 6.49 9.26
N ASP A 85 -3.86 6.38 9.50
CA ASP A 85 -4.85 7.46 9.34
C ASP A 85 -4.98 8.06 7.93
N ALA A 86 -4.71 7.31 6.89
CA ALA A 86 -4.92 7.78 5.54
C ALA A 86 -6.42 7.84 5.21
N GLN A 87 -6.91 8.99 4.76
CA GLN A 87 -8.32 9.27 4.53
C GLN A 87 -8.61 9.47 3.05
N LYS A 88 -9.70 8.86 2.57
CA LYS A 88 -10.19 9.08 1.22
C LYS A 88 -10.53 10.56 1.01
N MET A 89 -9.96 11.15 -0.02
CA MET A 89 -10.28 12.52 -0.43
C MET A 89 -11.55 12.51 -1.27
N GLU A 90 -12.45 13.43 -0.98
CA GLU A 90 -13.71 13.55 -1.69
C GLU A 90 -13.48 13.91 -3.16
N GLY A 91 -14.13 13.16 -4.06
CA GLY A 91 -14.04 13.39 -5.50
C GLY A 91 -12.70 13.04 -6.14
N GLN A 92 -11.79 12.38 -5.42
CA GLN A 92 -10.46 12.00 -5.91
C GLN A 92 -10.15 10.55 -5.55
N ASP A 93 -9.38 9.88 -6.41
CA ASP A 93 -8.85 8.54 -6.12
C ASP A 93 -7.53 8.65 -5.36
N SER A 94 -7.56 9.34 -4.24
CA SER A 94 -6.42 9.51 -3.34
C SER A 94 -6.84 9.43 -1.89
N TRP A 95 -5.90 8.98 -1.06
CA TRP A 95 -6.02 8.89 0.39
C TRP A 95 -4.87 9.70 0.98
N GLU A 96 -5.20 10.71 1.78
CA GLU A 96 -4.24 11.69 2.25
C GLU A 96 -4.38 11.92 3.76
N ASN A 97 -3.57 12.82 4.28
CA ASN A 97 -3.54 13.24 5.69
C ASN A 97 -3.17 12.13 6.68
N GLY A 98 -2.66 11.01 6.19
CA GLY A 98 -2.07 9.97 7.03
C GLY A 98 -0.60 10.21 7.28
N LYS A 99 0.01 9.24 7.94
CA LYS A 99 1.45 9.18 8.22
C LYS A 99 2.04 7.89 7.69
N ILE A 100 3.26 7.96 7.20
CA ILE A 100 4.06 6.80 6.87
C ILE A 100 5.41 6.87 7.58
N LEU A 101 5.76 5.77 8.23
CA LEU A 101 7.04 5.58 8.89
C LEU A 101 8.03 4.90 7.95
N ASP A 102 9.22 5.44 7.86
CA ASP A 102 10.37 4.73 7.29
C ASP A 102 11.15 4.07 8.42
N PRO A 103 11.10 2.74 8.57
CA PRO A 103 11.78 2.07 9.67
C PRO A 103 13.30 2.08 9.55
N GLU A 104 13.85 2.37 8.37
CA GLU A 104 15.30 2.44 8.16
C GLU A 104 15.92 3.69 8.80
N ASN A 105 15.17 4.78 8.87
CA ASN A 105 15.65 6.04 9.46
C ASN A 105 14.80 6.57 10.62
N GLY A 106 13.67 5.94 10.90
CA GLY A 106 12.75 6.33 11.97
C GLY A 106 11.93 7.58 11.70
N LYS A 107 12.01 8.15 10.51
CA LYS A 107 11.26 9.36 10.15
C LYS A 107 9.82 9.04 9.75
N GLU A 108 8.92 9.91 10.16
CA GLU A 108 7.54 9.91 9.71
C GLU A 108 7.30 11.02 8.68
N TYR A 109 6.53 10.68 7.66
CA TYR A 109 6.17 11.59 6.57
C TYR A 109 4.65 11.70 6.52
N THR A 110 4.15 12.85 6.10
CA THR A 110 2.74 12.99 5.74
C THR A 110 2.49 12.22 4.45
N LEU A 111 1.46 11.39 4.45
CA LEU A 111 1.23 10.39 3.41
C LEU A 111 0.15 10.80 2.42
N ARG A 112 0.42 10.52 1.15
CA ARG A 112 -0.58 10.47 0.10
C ARG A 112 -0.46 9.14 -0.66
N LEU A 113 -1.57 8.44 -0.78
CA LEU A 113 -1.71 7.20 -1.55
C LEU A 113 -2.62 7.46 -2.73
N ALA A 114 -2.22 7.02 -3.92
CA ALA A 114 -3.05 7.08 -5.10
C ALA A 114 -2.87 5.81 -5.95
N PRO A 115 -3.92 4.97 -6.07
CA PRO A 115 -3.88 3.85 -7.02
C PRO A 115 -3.75 4.38 -8.45
N ILE A 116 -2.91 3.74 -9.22
CA ILE A 116 -2.66 4.06 -10.62
C ILE A 116 -2.66 2.78 -11.46
N GLU A 117 -2.66 2.93 -12.77
CA GLU A 117 -2.67 1.81 -13.71
C GLU A 117 -3.76 0.77 -13.42
N GLY A 118 -5.00 1.25 -13.23
CA GLY A 118 -6.14 0.39 -12.92
C GLY A 118 -6.06 -0.30 -11.57
N GLY A 119 -5.30 0.26 -10.62
CA GLY A 119 -5.11 -0.29 -9.28
C GLY A 119 -4.03 -1.36 -9.18
N ARG A 120 -3.29 -1.61 -10.25
CA ARG A 120 -2.16 -2.56 -10.23
C ARG A 120 -0.93 -2.00 -9.55
N LYS A 121 -0.83 -0.69 -9.49
CA LYS A 121 0.25 0.03 -8.82
C LYS A 121 -0.31 1.06 -7.86
N LEU A 122 0.47 1.42 -6.88
CA LEU A 122 0.15 2.42 -5.87
C LEU A 122 1.25 3.46 -5.85
N GLN A 123 0.87 4.70 -6.12
CA GLN A 123 1.75 5.83 -5.91
C GLN A 123 1.74 6.17 -4.43
N VAL A 124 2.91 6.12 -3.80
CA VAL A 124 3.12 6.41 -2.38
C VAL A 124 3.99 7.64 -2.27
N ARG A 125 3.45 8.71 -1.74
CA ARG A 125 4.16 9.96 -1.58
C ARG A 125 4.25 10.35 -0.11
N GLY A 126 5.47 10.60 0.34
CA GLY A 126 5.75 11.10 1.68
C GLY A 126 6.24 12.53 1.64
N TYR A 127 5.66 13.40 2.47
CA TYR A 127 6.01 14.81 2.56
C TYR A 127 6.69 15.14 3.88
N ILE A 128 7.75 15.95 3.80
CA ILE A 128 8.31 16.68 4.94
C ILE A 128 8.38 18.16 4.53
N GLY A 129 7.54 18.99 5.14
CA GLY A 129 7.43 20.39 4.75
C GLY A 129 7.13 20.54 3.25
N PRO A 130 7.87 21.38 2.50
CA PRO A 130 7.65 21.55 1.07
C PRO A 130 8.28 20.44 0.21
N PHE A 131 9.04 19.54 0.82
CA PHE A 131 9.72 18.44 0.12
C PHE A 131 8.88 17.19 0.13
N TYR A 132 8.95 16.44 -0.96
CA TYR A 132 8.30 15.14 -1.04
C TYR A 132 9.14 14.14 -1.84
N ARG A 133 8.85 12.87 -1.58
CA ARG A 133 9.43 11.75 -2.29
C ARG A 133 8.32 10.78 -2.70
N THR A 134 8.39 10.29 -3.92
CA THR A 134 7.38 9.41 -4.49
C THR A 134 7.97 8.04 -4.78
N GLN A 135 7.29 7.00 -4.31
CA GLN A 135 7.55 5.61 -4.67
C GLN A 135 6.35 5.05 -5.43
N THR A 136 6.59 4.07 -6.27
CA THR A 136 5.53 3.31 -6.92
C THR A 136 5.61 1.87 -6.44
N TRP A 137 4.60 1.43 -5.69
CA TRP A 137 4.50 0.06 -5.20
C TRP A 137 3.69 -0.80 -6.18
N VAL A 138 3.96 -2.09 -6.19
CA VAL A 138 3.32 -3.05 -7.10
C VAL A 138 2.34 -3.91 -6.30
N ARG A 139 1.11 -4.04 -6.80
CA ARG A 139 0.10 -4.87 -6.14
C ARG A 139 0.49 -6.34 -6.23
N VAL A 140 0.43 -7.02 -5.09
CA VAL A 140 0.58 -8.46 -4.97
C VAL A 140 -0.79 -9.14 -4.94
N GLN A 141 -1.70 -8.55 -4.18
CA GLN A 141 -3.09 -9.04 -4.08
C GLN A 141 -4.07 -7.91 -3.86
#